data_97d187b3ad1d45d567731b5c97819f9d
#
_entry.id   97d187b3ad1d45d567731b5c97819f9d
#
_cell.length_a   1.000
_cell.length_b   1.000
_cell.length_c   1.000
_cell.angle_alpha   90.00
_cell.angle_beta   90.00
_cell.angle_gamma   90.00
#
_symmetry.space_group_name_H-M   'P 1'
#
loop_
_entity.id
_entity.type
_entity.pdbx_description
1 polymer ?
#
loop_
_entity_poly.entity_id
_entity_poly.type
_entity_poly.pdbx_seq_one_letter_code
_entity_poly.pdbx_strand_id
1 'polypeptide(L)'
;MKKMLFFLILLNQLIIAQNSEINSDFARTTITIKNEFNIPYPNTRILIKGSTKNYTFISDVKGNGIIDLEKGKEFRVSCFVNGEEFKFDEVIYLEKNKNIISANIDLQFDLYESIFEIKNLNFKTAKHNIEEKYFQELDDLKSLLVNENEIKIEIAGHTDNNGSELANQLLSENRAKSVKSYLVKNGIEESRIKCVGYGEKQPIANNNSKQGRKTNRRIEIRILK
;
A
#
# COMPACT_ATOMS: atom_id res chain seq x y z
N MET A 1 -22.37 10.02 -3.13
CA MET A 1 -22.50 8.60 -3.53
C MET A 1 -21.28 7.86 -2.94
N LYS A 2 -21.50 7.00 -1.92
CA LYS A 2 -20.44 6.16 -1.40
C LYS A 2 -20.00 5.21 -2.52
N LYS A 3 -18.82 5.43 -3.11
CA LYS A 3 -18.20 4.43 -3.97
C LYS A 3 -17.75 3.27 -3.10
N MET A 4 -18.19 2.09 -3.46
CA MET A 4 -17.88 0.83 -2.79
C MET A 4 -16.37 0.58 -2.89
N LEU A 5 -15.68 0.50 -1.76
CA LEU A 5 -14.33 -0.04 -1.69
C LEU A 5 -14.41 -1.50 -2.14
N PHE A 6 -13.65 -1.87 -3.16
CA PHE A 6 -13.46 -3.28 -3.49
C PHE A 6 -12.45 -3.86 -2.50
N PHE A 7 -12.96 -4.63 -1.54
CA PHE A 7 -12.16 -5.53 -0.72
C PHE A 7 -12.29 -6.91 -1.34
N LEU A 8 -11.19 -7.48 -1.78
CA LEU A 8 -11.17 -8.80 -2.37
C LEU A 8 -10.20 -9.68 -1.60
N ILE A 9 -10.68 -10.83 -1.16
CA ILE A 9 -9.85 -11.91 -0.63
C ILE A 9 -9.70 -12.94 -1.74
N LEU A 10 -8.47 -13.07 -2.27
CA LEU A 10 -8.12 -14.06 -3.26
C LEU A 10 -7.38 -15.22 -2.58
N LEU A 11 -7.97 -16.40 -2.61
CA LEU A 11 -7.30 -17.63 -2.23
C LEU A 11 -6.46 -18.11 -3.43
N ASN A 12 -5.18 -17.73 -3.47
CA ASN A 12 -4.35 -17.96 -4.65
C ASN A 12 -3.79 -19.36 -4.78
N GLN A 13 -3.48 -20.01 -3.65
CA GLN A 13 -2.95 -21.38 -3.65
C GLN A 13 -3.34 -22.13 -2.39
N LEU A 14 -3.79 -23.36 -2.59
CA LEU A 14 -3.93 -24.38 -1.55
C LEU A 14 -2.91 -25.47 -1.83
N ILE A 15 -2.02 -25.75 -0.91
CA ILE A 15 -1.16 -26.93 -0.96
C ILE A 15 -1.83 -28.03 -0.13
N ILE A 16 -2.23 -29.08 -0.83
CA ILE A 16 -2.88 -30.26 -0.24
C ILE A 16 -1.84 -31.36 -0.14
N ALA A 17 -1.71 -31.97 1.03
CA ALA A 17 -0.81 -33.11 1.20
C ALA A 17 -1.33 -34.32 0.39
N GLN A 18 -0.45 -34.94 -0.37
CA GLN A 18 -0.78 -36.15 -1.15
C GLN A 18 -0.83 -37.42 -0.26
N ASN A 19 -0.29 -37.36 0.97
CA ASN A 19 -0.27 -38.50 1.90
C ASN A 19 -1.21 -38.27 3.10
N SER A 20 -1.91 -39.32 3.49
CA SER A 20 -2.99 -39.36 4.50
C SER A 20 -2.55 -39.13 5.96
N GLU A 21 -1.28 -38.86 6.25
CA GLU A 21 -0.75 -38.83 7.62
C GLU A 21 -0.54 -37.45 8.23
N ILE A 22 -0.71 -36.36 7.48
CA ILE A 22 -0.58 -34.98 8.02
C ILE A 22 -2.00 -34.45 8.28
N ASN A 23 -2.64 -34.91 9.30
CA ASN A 23 -3.91 -34.37 9.78
C ASN A 23 -3.64 -33.28 10.85
N SER A 24 -3.00 -32.21 10.46
CA SER A 24 -2.92 -31.00 11.31
C SER A 24 -4.27 -30.29 11.29
N ASP A 25 -4.81 -29.94 12.44
CA ASP A 25 -5.99 -29.08 12.55
C ASP A 25 -5.71 -27.65 12.10
N PHE A 26 -4.47 -27.34 11.78
CA PHE A 26 -4.02 -26.03 11.35
C PHE A 26 -3.39 -26.09 9.95
N ALA A 27 -3.50 -24.98 9.23
CA ALA A 27 -2.79 -24.78 7.97
C ALA A 27 -1.94 -23.50 8.07
N ARG A 28 -0.67 -23.60 7.66
CA ARG A 28 0.22 -22.44 7.58
C ARG A 28 -0.26 -21.51 6.50
N THR A 29 -0.67 -20.31 6.89
CA THR A 29 -1.30 -19.35 5.99
C THR A 29 -0.40 -18.12 5.81
N THR A 30 0.01 -17.87 4.58
CA THR A 30 0.64 -16.60 4.20
C THR A 30 -0.44 -15.65 3.76
N ILE A 31 -0.50 -14.49 4.39
CA ILE A 31 -1.43 -13.42 4.04
C ILE A 31 -0.62 -12.27 3.46
N THR A 32 -0.94 -11.87 2.24
CA THR A 32 -0.32 -10.75 1.54
C THR A 32 -1.31 -9.61 1.42
N ILE A 33 -0.87 -8.39 1.75
CA ILE A 33 -1.70 -7.19 1.65
C ILE A 33 -1.13 -6.30 0.56
N LYS A 34 -1.98 -5.95 -0.38
CA LYS A 34 -1.61 -5.15 -1.55
C LYS A 34 -2.79 -4.34 -2.06
N ASN A 35 -2.52 -3.34 -2.92
CA ASN A 35 -3.56 -2.63 -3.66
C ASN A 35 -3.94 -3.36 -4.96
N GLU A 36 -4.88 -2.81 -5.71
CA GLU A 36 -5.31 -3.34 -7.02
C GLU A 36 -4.17 -3.43 -8.06
N PHE A 37 -3.11 -2.63 -7.91
CA PHE A 37 -1.91 -2.64 -8.75
C PHE A 37 -0.82 -3.62 -8.26
N ASN A 38 -1.15 -4.51 -7.30
CA ASN A 38 -0.22 -5.43 -6.64
C ASN A 38 0.93 -4.74 -5.87
N ILE A 39 0.78 -3.47 -5.50
CA ILE A 39 1.74 -2.76 -4.65
C ILE A 39 1.49 -3.17 -3.20
N PRO A 40 2.50 -3.71 -2.48
CA PRO A 40 2.32 -4.17 -1.11
C PRO A 40 2.12 -3.01 -0.14
N TYR A 41 1.39 -3.27 0.95
CA TYR A 41 1.29 -2.40 2.12
C TYR A 41 2.20 -2.92 3.25
N PRO A 42 3.44 -2.45 3.35
CA PRO A 42 4.34 -2.81 4.45
C PRO A 42 3.95 -2.11 5.75
N ASN A 43 4.40 -2.68 6.86
CA ASN A 43 4.17 -2.13 8.21
C ASN A 43 2.69 -1.89 8.56
N THR A 44 1.80 -2.67 7.94
CA THR A 44 0.37 -2.60 8.16
C THR A 44 -0.03 -3.63 9.21
N ARG A 45 -0.73 -3.19 10.26
CA ARG A 45 -1.24 -4.10 11.28
C ARG A 45 -2.49 -4.80 10.76
N ILE A 46 -2.48 -6.13 10.82
CA ILE A 46 -3.57 -7.00 10.44
C ILE A 46 -4.14 -7.65 11.70
N LEU A 47 -5.46 -7.70 11.76
CA LEU A 47 -6.21 -8.41 12.78
C LEU A 47 -7.12 -9.44 12.11
N ILE A 48 -7.00 -10.69 12.52
CA ILE A 48 -7.80 -11.80 12.04
C ILE A 48 -8.60 -12.30 13.22
N LYS A 49 -9.91 -12.08 13.17
CA LYS A 49 -10.86 -12.47 14.21
C LYS A 49 -11.49 -13.82 13.91
N GLY A 50 -11.21 -14.82 14.71
CA GLY A 50 -11.88 -16.10 14.70
C GLY A 50 -12.84 -16.25 15.88
N SER A 51 -13.68 -17.29 15.85
CA SER A 51 -14.63 -17.60 16.94
C SER A 51 -13.94 -18.01 18.24
N THR A 52 -12.75 -18.62 18.16
CA THR A 52 -12.00 -19.16 19.30
C THR A 52 -10.74 -18.37 19.61
N LYS A 53 -10.10 -17.79 18.60
CA LYS A 53 -8.81 -17.11 18.74
C LYS A 53 -8.69 -15.97 17.73
N ASN A 54 -8.09 -14.88 18.18
CA ASN A 54 -7.69 -13.78 17.32
C ASN A 54 -6.18 -13.83 17.06
N TYR A 55 -5.79 -13.42 15.86
CA TYR A 55 -4.39 -13.30 15.45
C TYR A 55 -4.13 -11.86 15.06
N THR A 56 -2.93 -11.39 15.34
CA THR A 56 -2.47 -10.07 14.88
C THR A 56 -1.01 -10.16 14.46
N PHE A 57 -0.67 -9.46 13.39
CA PHE A 57 0.71 -9.31 12.95
C PHE A 57 0.89 -7.96 12.25
N ILE A 58 2.13 -7.60 11.99
CA ILE A 58 2.51 -6.44 11.17
C ILE A 58 3.12 -7.00 9.88
N SER A 59 2.63 -6.56 8.73
CA SER A 59 3.14 -7.00 7.44
C SER A 59 4.61 -6.60 7.22
N ASP A 60 5.36 -7.47 6.59
CA ASP A 60 6.75 -7.24 6.20
C ASP A 60 6.86 -6.24 5.03
N VAL A 61 8.07 -6.03 4.52
CA VAL A 61 8.34 -5.13 3.38
C VAL A 61 7.66 -5.54 2.07
N LYS A 62 7.23 -6.80 1.97
CA LYS A 62 6.48 -7.34 0.84
C LYS A 62 4.97 -7.40 1.10
N GLY A 63 4.52 -6.85 2.22
CA GLY A 63 3.12 -6.88 2.64
C GLY A 63 2.68 -8.22 3.23
N ASN A 64 3.61 -9.14 3.58
CA ASN A 64 3.29 -10.48 4.02
C ASN A 64 3.22 -10.61 5.55
N GLY A 65 2.40 -11.56 6.00
CA GLY A 65 2.46 -12.15 7.33
C GLY A 65 2.14 -13.63 7.27
N ILE A 66 2.70 -14.40 8.19
CA ILE A 66 2.52 -15.85 8.26
C ILE A 66 1.88 -16.20 9.59
N ILE A 67 0.80 -16.96 9.53
CA ILE A 67 0.07 -17.45 10.70
C ILE A 67 -0.43 -18.88 10.46
N ASP A 68 -0.63 -19.64 11.54
CA ASP A 68 -1.26 -20.95 11.47
C ASP A 68 -2.74 -20.79 11.81
N LEU A 69 -3.63 -20.94 10.81
CA LEU A 69 -5.09 -20.85 10.95
C LEU A 69 -5.71 -22.22 11.20
N GLU A 70 -6.63 -22.29 12.16
CA GLU A 70 -7.41 -23.49 12.46
C GLU A 70 -8.38 -23.81 11.33
N LYS A 71 -8.35 -25.04 10.81
CA LYS A 71 -9.27 -25.49 9.75
C LYS A 71 -10.70 -25.70 10.29
N GLY A 72 -11.69 -25.47 9.42
CA GLY A 72 -13.10 -25.58 9.78
C GLY A 72 -13.62 -24.41 10.60
N LYS A 73 -12.87 -23.32 10.68
CA LYS A 73 -13.28 -22.08 11.33
C LYS A 73 -13.36 -20.94 10.34
N GLU A 74 -14.25 -20.00 10.61
CA GLU A 74 -14.34 -18.74 9.86
C GLU A 74 -13.52 -17.66 10.54
N PHE A 75 -12.80 -16.87 9.73
CA PHE A 75 -12.01 -15.76 10.19
C PHE A 75 -12.39 -14.50 9.41
N ARG A 76 -12.66 -13.42 10.14
CA ARG A 76 -12.85 -12.09 9.57
C ARG A 76 -11.56 -11.29 9.67
N VAL A 77 -11.25 -10.56 8.62
CA VAL A 77 -9.99 -9.81 8.54
C VAL A 77 -10.27 -8.32 8.63
N SER A 78 -9.38 -7.64 9.33
CA SER A 78 -9.28 -6.18 9.32
C SER A 78 -7.82 -5.78 9.17
N CYS A 79 -7.55 -4.65 8.52
CA CYS A 79 -6.26 -4.00 8.56
C CYS A 79 -6.36 -2.61 9.18
N PHE A 80 -5.25 -2.12 9.73
CA PHE A 80 -5.19 -0.80 10.35
C PHE A 80 -4.17 0.05 9.61
N VAL A 81 -4.65 1.12 9.00
CA VAL A 81 -3.82 2.07 8.28
C VAL A 81 -4.08 3.46 8.84
N ASN A 82 -3.02 4.17 9.18
CA ASN A 82 -3.10 5.51 9.80
C ASN A 82 -4.00 5.59 11.04
N GLY A 83 -4.19 4.47 11.76
CA GLY A 83 -5.04 4.38 12.94
C GLY A 83 -6.51 4.03 12.67
N GLU A 84 -6.94 3.99 11.41
CA GLU A 84 -8.29 3.59 11.00
C GLU A 84 -8.37 2.09 10.74
N GLU A 85 -9.49 1.46 11.14
CA GLU A 85 -9.76 0.05 10.89
C GLU A 85 -10.53 -0.11 9.58
N PHE A 86 -9.96 -0.86 8.64
CA PHE A 86 -10.60 -1.31 7.40
C PHE A 86 -10.97 -2.78 7.52
N LYS A 87 -12.25 -3.11 7.34
CA LYS A 87 -12.78 -4.47 7.46
C LYS A 87 -13.02 -5.06 6.08
N PHE A 88 -12.61 -6.30 5.90
CA PHE A 88 -12.94 -7.08 4.71
C PHE A 88 -14.30 -7.77 4.94
N ASP A 89 -15.17 -7.71 3.96
CA ASP A 89 -16.51 -8.30 4.05
C ASP A 89 -16.47 -9.82 3.91
N GLU A 90 -15.48 -10.33 3.15
CA GLU A 90 -15.29 -11.77 2.97
C GLU A 90 -14.68 -12.41 4.22
N VAL A 91 -14.92 -13.71 4.36
CA VAL A 91 -14.36 -14.54 5.41
C VAL A 91 -13.32 -15.51 4.84
N ILE A 92 -12.25 -15.74 5.60
CA ILE A 92 -11.33 -16.84 5.34
C ILE A 92 -11.92 -18.10 5.95
N TYR A 93 -12.05 -19.14 5.13
CA TYR A 93 -12.46 -20.48 5.59
C TYR A 93 -11.60 -21.56 4.92
N LEU A 94 -10.90 -22.35 5.72
CA LEU A 94 -10.11 -23.47 5.27
C LEU A 94 -10.86 -24.77 5.62
N GLU A 95 -11.24 -25.56 4.62
CA GLU A 95 -12.04 -26.75 4.81
C GLU A 95 -11.34 -27.79 5.71
N LYS A 96 -12.04 -28.25 6.74
CA LYS A 96 -11.48 -29.22 7.69
C LYS A 96 -11.20 -30.58 7.06
N ASN A 97 -12.03 -30.97 6.11
CA ASN A 97 -11.96 -32.30 5.47
C ASN A 97 -10.88 -32.38 4.35
N LYS A 98 -10.24 -31.28 4.02
CA LYS A 98 -9.13 -31.27 3.07
C LYS A 98 -7.80 -31.27 3.82
N ASN A 99 -6.86 -32.09 3.36
CA ASN A 99 -5.48 -32.12 3.89
C ASN A 99 -4.69 -30.88 3.48
N ILE A 100 -5.23 -29.69 3.78
CA ILE A 100 -4.58 -28.42 3.51
C ILE A 100 -3.45 -28.26 4.51
N ILE A 101 -2.21 -28.13 4.03
CA ILE A 101 -1.02 -27.88 4.86
C ILE A 101 -0.59 -26.41 4.80
N SER A 102 -0.82 -25.74 3.66
CA SER A 102 -0.60 -24.30 3.55
C SER A 102 -1.59 -23.63 2.60
N ALA A 103 -1.77 -22.33 2.80
CA ALA A 103 -2.61 -21.47 1.98
C ALA A 103 -1.94 -20.11 1.75
N ASN A 104 -2.13 -19.53 0.56
CA ASN A 104 -1.75 -18.16 0.27
C ASN A 104 -3.01 -17.34 0.02
N ILE A 105 -3.18 -16.28 0.77
CA ILE A 105 -4.35 -15.40 0.73
C ILE A 105 -3.88 -13.98 0.43
N ASP A 106 -4.37 -13.42 -0.66
CA ASP A 106 -4.15 -12.02 -0.99
C ASP A 106 -5.34 -11.19 -0.53
N LEU A 107 -5.06 -10.19 0.28
CA LEU A 107 -6.00 -9.16 0.68
C LEU A 107 -5.76 -7.95 -0.21
N GLN A 108 -6.72 -7.65 -1.06
CA GLN A 108 -6.66 -6.47 -1.92
C GLN A 108 -7.61 -5.40 -1.41
N PHE A 109 -7.10 -4.20 -1.23
CA PHE A 109 -7.93 -3.03 -0.95
C PHE A 109 -7.22 -1.75 -1.39
N ASP A 110 -7.99 -0.73 -1.68
CA ASP A 110 -7.47 0.58 -1.99
C ASP A 110 -7.75 1.54 -0.84
N LEU A 111 -6.66 2.11 -0.33
CA LEU A 111 -6.73 3.18 0.66
C LEU A 111 -7.13 4.51 0.04
N TYR A 112 -7.06 4.61 -1.27
CA TYR A 112 -7.15 5.86 -2.00
C TYR A 112 -8.27 5.78 -3.03
N GLU A 113 -9.09 6.82 -3.11
CA GLU A 113 -10.15 6.91 -4.15
C GLU A 113 -9.57 6.98 -5.56
N SER A 114 -8.37 7.51 -5.67
CA SER A 114 -7.60 7.55 -6.91
C SER A 114 -6.14 7.88 -6.63
N ILE A 115 -5.27 7.36 -7.48
CA ILE A 115 -3.86 7.71 -7.50
C ILE A 115 -3.63 8.56 -8.75
N PHE A 116 -3.16 9.78 -8.55
CA PHE A 116 -2.71 10.63 -9.64
C PHE A 116 -1.19 10.70 -9.61
N GLU A 117 -0.56 10.23 -10.66
CA GLU A 117 0.82 10.57 -10.89
C GLU A 117 0.87 12.00 -11.43
N ILE A 118 1.60 12.89 -10.77
CA ILE A 118 1.96 14.18 -11.37
C ILE A 118 2.97 13.83 -12.47
N LYS A 119 2.45 13.66 -13.67
CA LYS A 119 3.26 13.33 -14.84
C LYS A 119 4.35 14.36 -14.97
N ASN A 120 5.58 13.88 -15.13
CA ASN A 120 6.75 14.73 -15.32
C ASN A 120 7.30 15.48 -14.10
N LEU A 121 6.72 15.40 -12.89
CA LEU A 121 7.38 15.95 -11.72
C LEU A 121 8.62 15.10 -11.38
N ASN A 122 9.63 15.24 -12.21
CA ASN A 122 10.90 14.56 -12.06
C ASN A 122 11.89 15.47 -11.37
N PHE A 123 12.53 14.96 -10.34
CA PHE A 123 13.64 15.64 -9.70
C PHE A 123 14.95 15.25 -10.35
N LYS A 124 15.88 16.20 -10.44
CA LYS A 124 17.28 15.87 -10.76
C LYS A 124 17.82 14.88 -9.74
N THR A 125 18.78 14.07 -10.13
CA THR A 125 19.44 13.11 -9.23
C THR A 125 19.90 13.80 -7.94
N ALA A 126 19.55 13.23 -6.80
CA ALA A 126 19.83 13.77 -5.47
C ALA A 126 19.27 15.18 -5.17
N LYS A 127 18.34 15.71 -5.96
CA LYS A 127 17.67 17.00 -5.72
C LYS A 127 16.22 16.78 -5.28
N HIS A 128 15.71 17.73 -4.48
CA HIS A 128 14.32 17.79 -4.04
C HIS A 128 13.65 19.13 -4.38
N ASN A 129 14.36 20.07 -5.02
CA ASN A 129 13.79 21.33 -5.46
C ASN A 129 12.91 21.11 -6.69
N ILE A 130 11.72 21.68 -6.67
CA ILE A 130 10.78 21.66 -7.80
C ILE A 130 11.27 22.66 -8.85
N GLU A 131 11.38 22.21 -10.09
CA GLU A 131 11.71 23.09 -11.22
C GLU A 131 10.45 23.84 -11.68
N GLU A 132 10.60 25.10 -12.10
CA GLU A 132 9.47 25.98 -12.48
C GLU A 132 8.55 25.39 -13.56
N LYS A 133 9.10 24.58 -14.46
CA LYS A 133 8.34 23.90 -15.51
C LYS A 133 7.25 22.96 -14.99
N TYR A 134 7.26 22.61 -13.69
CA TYR A 134 6.26 21.74 -13.05
C TYR A 134 5.25 22.53 -12.22
N PHE A 135 5.32 23.84 -12.19
CA PHE A 135 4.38 24.64 -11.41
C PHE A 135 2.96 24.57 -11.97
N GLN A 136 2.80 24.36 -13.28
CA GLN A 136 1.48 24.23 -13.87
C GLN A 136 0.74 23.01 -13.33
N GLU A 137 1.39 21.84 -13.28
CA GLU A 137 0.79 20.62 -12.76
C GLU A 137 0.45 20.74 -11.26
N LEU A 138 1.26 21.50 -10.51
CA LEU A 138 0.98 21.79 -9.10
C LEU A 138 -0.14 22.80 -8.92
N ASP A 139 -0.31 23.75 -9.83
CA ASP A 139 -1.43 24.69 -9.83
C ASP A 139 -2.74 24.00 -10.22
N ASP A 140 -2.70 23.01 -11.12
CA ASP A 140 -3.85 22.18 -11.44
C ASP A 140 -4.29 21.35 -10.21
N LEU A 141 -3.34 20.74 -9.50
CA LEU A 141 -3.62 20.03 -8.25
C LEU A 141 -4.16 21.00 -7.17
N LYS A 142 -3.56 22.18 -7.03
CA LYS A 142 -4.06 23.22 -6.11
C LYS A 142 -5.51 23.57 -6.45
N SER A 143 -5.82 23.79 -7.73
CA SER A 143 -7.18 24.14 -8.18
C SER A 143 -8.18 23.03 -7.84
N LEU A 144 -7.81 21.76 -8.00
CA LEU A 144 -8.63 20.63 -7.55
C LEU A 144 -8.88 20.71 -6.04
N LEU A 145 -7.84 20.91 -5.23
CA LEU A 145 -7.96 20.94 -3.78
C LEU A 145 -8.74 22.17 -3.26
N VAL A 146 -8.72 23.27 -3.99
CA VAL A 146 -9.54 24.46 -3.67
C VAL A 146 -11.01 24.19 -3.98
N ASN A 147 -11.32 23.57 -5.11
CA ASN A 147 -12.70 23.27 -5.52
C ASN A 147 -13.32 22.16 -4.66
N GLU A 148 -12.50 21.19 -4.22
CA GLU A 148 -12.91 20.03 -3.43
C GLU A 148 -12.31 20.15 -2.02
N ASN A 149 -12.91 20.99 -1.17
CA ASN A 149 -12.33 21.37 0.13
C ASN A 149 -12.27 20.23 1.15
N GLU A 150 -13.07 19.18 0.99
CA GLU A 150 -13.07 17.99 1.85
C GLU A 150 -11.98 16.97 1.51
N ILE A 151 -11.39 17.05 0.31
CA ILE A 151 -10.37 16.11 -0.12
C ILE A 151 -9.10 16.29 0.70
N LYS A 152 -8.62 15.18 1.26
CA LYS A 152 -7.28 15.04 1.84
C LYS A 152 -6.41 14.23 0.90
N ILE A 153 -5.10 14.52 0.87
CA ILE A 153 -4.16 13.82 -0.01
C ILE A 153 -2.96 13.30 0.75
N GLU A 154 -2.40 12.20 0.25
CA GLU A 154 -1.05 11.78 0.55
C GLU A 154 -0.16 12.10 -0.65
N ILE A 155 0.96 12.78 -0.40
CA ILE A 155 2.03 12.99 -1.37
C ILE A 155 3.08 11.92 -1.13
N ALA A 156 3.16 10.96 -2.05
CA ALA A 156 4.06 9.82 -1.99
C ALA A 156 5.30 10.04 -2.85
N GLY A 157 6.47 10.10 -2.23
CA GLY A 157 7.74 10.27 -2.92
C GLY A 157 8.43 8.93 -3.19
N HIS A 158 9.02 8.79 -4.38
CA HIS A 158 9.74 7.59 -4.80
C HIS A 158 11.11 7.91 -5.40
N THR A 159 12.03 6.95 -5.30
CA THR A 159 13.35 7.00 -5.93
C THR A 159 13.58 5.79 -6.83
N ASP A 160 14.64 5.86 -7.62
CA ASP A 160 15.25 4.64 -8.16
C ASP A 160 16.13 3.97 -7.07
N ASN A 161 16.77 2.85 -7.42
CA ASN A 161 17.61 2.08 -6.51
C ASN A 161 19.08 2.53 -6.45
N ASN A 162 19.41 3.73 -6.91
CA ASN A 162 20.75 4.28 -6.78
C ASN A 162 20.91 4.94 -5.40
N GLY A 163 21.93 4.52 -4.66
CA GLY A 163 22.21 5.02 -3.32
C GLY A 163 21.88 4.02 -2.21
N SER A 164 21.99 4.45 -0.96
CA SER A 164 21.57 3.62 0.17
C SER A 164 20.07 3.74 0.42
N GLU A 165 19.47 2.70 0.95
CA GLU A 165 18.04 2.68 1.31
C GLU A 165 17.65 3.87 2.20
N LEU A 166 18.49 4.19 3.21
CA LEU A 166 18.26 5.32 4.09
C LEU A 166 18.31 6.66 3.34
N ALA A 167 19.28 6.85 2.44
CA ALA A 167 19.37 8.06 1.64
C ALA A 167 18.18 8.20 0.70
N ASN A 168 17.73 7.12 0.09
CA ASN A 168 16.55 7.09 -0.78
C ASN A 168 15.26 7.37 -0.01
N GLN A 169 15.15 6.84 1.22
CA GLN A 169 14.02 7.14 2.11
C GLN A 169 13.94 8.64 2.41
N LEU A 170 15.04 9.25 2.87
CA LEU A 170 15.10 10.68 3.18
C LEU A 170 14.89 11.56 1.94
N LEU A 171 15.47 11.20 0.80
CA LEU A 171 15.32 11.95 -0.43
C LEU A 171 13.86 11.97 -0.91
N SER A 172 13.19 10.83 -0.88
CA SER A 172 11.79 10.70 -1.28
C SER A 172 10.86 11.50 -0.35
N GLU A 173 11.11 11.46 0.96
CA GLU A 173 10.36 12.26 1.93
C GLU A 173 10.56 13.78 1.71
N ASN A 174 11.79 14.22 1.47
CA ASN A 174 12.09 15.62 1.19
C ASN A 174 11.43 16.11 -0.11
N ARG A 175 11.32 15.26 -1.12
CA ARG A 175 10.58 15.57 -2.35
C ARG A 175 9.09 15.74 -2.08
N ALA A 176 8.48 14.85 -1.31
CA ALA A 176 7.08 14.97 -0.90
C ALA A 176 6.85 16.27 -0.10
N LYS A 177 7.74 16.59 0.84
CA LYS A 177 7.69 17.84 1.63
C LYS A 177 7.83 19.10 0.77
N SER A 178 8.62 19.05 -0.29
CA SER A 178 8.75 20.20 -1.21
C SER A 178 7.44 20.48 -1.94
N VAL A 179 6.73 19.44 -2.39
CA VAL A 179 5.40 19.60 -3.00
C VAL A 179 4.39 20.11 -1.97
N LYS A 180 4.37 19.54 -0.76
CA LYS A 180 3.51 20.04 0.34
C LYS A 180 3.75 21.51 0.61
N SER A 181 5.02 21.91 0.73
CA SER A 181 5.39 23.31 1.00
C SER A 181 4.88 24.26 -0.10
N TYR A 182 4.92 23.83 -1.37
CA TYR A 182 4.34 24.58 -2.47
C TYR A 182 2.83 24.77 -2.30
N LEU A 183 2.09 23.70 -2.04
CA LEU A 183 0.63 23.73 -1.90
C LEU A 183 0.19 24.57 -0.68
N VAL A 184 0.87 24.41 0.47
CA VAL A 184 0.57 25.18 1.69
C VAL A 184 0.84 26.65 1.48
N LYS A 185 1.99 27.01 0.85
CA LYS A 185 2.31 28.41 0.49
C LYS A 185 1.25 29.02 -0.42
N ASN A 186 0.58 28.22 -1.23
CA ASN A 186 -0.46 28.64 -2.14
C ASN A 186 -1.90 28.44 -1.58
N GLY A 187 -2.05 28.33 -0.26
CA GLY A 187 -3.33 28.43 0.43
C GLY A 187 -4.03 27.11 0.74
N ILE A 188 -3.41 25.95 0.48
CA ILE A 188 -4.00 24.67 0.89
C ILE A 188 -3.68 24.40 2.36
N GLU A 189 -4.68 24.02 3.13
CA GLU A 189 -4.53 23.70 4.55
C GLU A 189 -3.55 22.53 4.76
N GLU A 190 -2.60 22.72 5.68
CA GLU A 190 -1.56 21.72 5.97
C GLU A 190 -2.14 20.39 6.47
N SER A 191 -3.23 20.44 7.24
CA SER A 191 -3.95 19.30 7.79
C SER A 191 -4.52 18.34 6.73
N ARG A 192 -4.69 18.85 5.50
CA ARG A 192 -5.19 18.09 4.35
C ARG A 192 -4.10 17.34 3.59
N ILE A 193 -2.81 17.54 3.96
CA ILE A 193 -1.68 17.02 3.19
C ILE A 193 -0.78 16.18 4.06
N LYS A 194 -0.74 14.88 3.80
CA LYS A 194 0.21 13.93 4.35
C LYS A 194 1.38 13.73 3.39
N CYS A 195 2.61 13.66 3.90
CA CYS A 195 3.80 13.33 3.11
C CYS A 195 4.37 11.98 3.55
N VAL A 196 4.67 11.13 2.58
CA VAL A 196 5.33 9.85 2.81
C VAL A 196 6.45 9.65 1.80
N GLY A 197 7.66 9.34 2.28
CA GLY A 197 8.74 8.85 1.44
C GLY A 197 8.68 7.32 1.40
N TYR A 198 8.68 6.74 0.23
CA TYR A 198 8.74 5.29 0.03
C TYR A 198 10.13 4.81 -0.42
N GLY A 199 11.05 5.77 -0.68
CA GLY A 199 12.36 5.44 -1.21
C GLY A 199 12.26 4.60 -2.49
N GLU A 200 13.06 3.56 -2.57
CA GLU A 200 13.12 2.63 -3.70
C GLU A 200 12.18 1.42 -3.56
N LYS A 201 11.40 1.35 -2.47
CA LYS A 201 10.64 0.14 -2.09
C LYS A 201 9.44 -0.18 -2.99
N GLN A 202 8.98 0.80 -3.77
CA GLN A 202 7.80 0.65 -4.63
C GLN A 202 8.14 1.01 -6.09
N PRO A 203 8.99 0.23 -6.77
CA PRO A 203 9.31 0.48 -8.17
C PRO A 203 8.13 0.11 -9.08
N ILE A 204 7.82 0.96 -10.07
CA ILE A 204 6.83 0.70 -11.12
C ILE A 204 7.48 0.34 -12.46
N ALA A 205 8.81 0.40 -12.53
CA ALA A 205 9.58 0.04 -13.70
C ALA A 205 10.91 -0.64 -13.31
N ASN A 206 11.52 -1.35 -14.25
CA ASN A 206 12.79 -2.05 -14.01
C ASN A 206 13.94 -1.06 -13.81
N ASN A 207 14.60 -1.12 -12.67
CA ASN A 207 15.74 -0.28 -12.30
C ASN A 207 17.02 -0.53 -13.12
N ASN A 208 17.12 -1.63 -13.85
CA ASN A 208 18.30 -1.94 -14.68
C ASN A 208 18.41 -1.00 -15.90
N SER A 209 17.32 -0.39 -16.35
CA SER A 209 17.34 0.56 -17.45
C SER A 209 17.34 2.01 -16.99
N LYS A 210 17.99 2.89 -17.76
CA LYS A 210 17.98 4.35 -17.49
C LYS A 210 16.54 4.89 -17.52
N GLN A 211 15.71 4.40 -18.43
CA GLN A 211 14.31 4.83 -18.55
C GLN A 211 13.49 4.35 -17.34
N GLY A 212 13.64 3.09 -16.92
CA GLY A 212 12.93 2.56 -15.75
C GLY A 212 13.30 3.31 -14.46
N ARG A 213 14.60 3.62 -14.25
CA ARG A 213 15.01 4.47 -13.14
C ARG A 213 14.38 5.86 -13.20
N LYS A 214 14.27 6.45 -14.41
CA LYS A 214 13.58 7.75 -14.56
C LYS A 214 12.11 7.64 -14.17
N THR A 215 11.42 6.59 -14.55
CA THR A 215 10.02 6.32 -14.19
C THR A 215 9.86 6.13 -12.67
N ASN A 216 10.79 5.43 -12.02
CA ASN A 216 10.74 5.19 -10.58
C ASN A 216 10.94 6.46 -9.75
N ARG A 217 11.68 7.46 -10.24
CA ARG A 217 11.83 8.77 -9.60
C ARG A 217 10.61 9.64 -9.85
N ARG A 218 9.55 9.46 -9.06
CA ARG A 218 8.25 10.11 -9.24
C ARG A 218 7.65 10.61 -7.93
N ILE A 219 6.62 11.42 -8.06
CA ILE A 219 5.66 11.76 -7.02
C ILE A 219 4.29 11.23 -7.43
N GLU A 220 3.63 10.57 -6.52
CA GLU A 220 2.21 10.20 -6.63
C GLU A 220 1.40 11.06 -5.67
N ILE A 221 0.22 11.47 -6.13
CA ILE A 221 -0.81 12.10 -5.29
C ILE A 221 -1.91 11.09 -5.10
N ARG A 222 -2.19 10.75 -3.86
CA ARG A 222 -3.18 9.76 -3.46
C ARG A 222 -4.29 10.47 -2.71
N ILE A 223 -5.53 10.37 -3.21
CA ILE A 223 -6.69 10.95 -2.53
C ILE A 223 -7.05 10.03 -1.37
N LEU A 224 -7.01 10.57 -0.15
CA LEU A 224 -7.40 9.87 1.06
C LEU A 224 -8.92 9.92 1.22
N LYS A 225 -9.50 8.83 1.65
CA LYS A 225 -10.91 8.73 2.04
C LYS A 225 -11.14 9.25 3.42
#